data_8b234f866083727029449abec90cb2a1
#
_entry.id   8b234f866083727029449abec90cb2a1
#
_cell.length_a   1.000
_cell.length_b   1.000
_cell.length_c   1.000
_cell.angle_alpha   90.00
_cell.angle_beta   90.00
_cell.angle_gamma   90.00
#
_symmetry.space_group_name_H-M   'P 1'
#
loop_
_entity.id
_entity.type
_entity.pdbx_description
1 polymer ?
#
loop_
_entity_poly.entity_id
_entity_poly.type
_entity_poly.pdbx_seq_one_letter_code
_entity_poly.pdbx_strand_id
1 'polypeptide(L)'
;MPPTQSRPLAALAKRYLWWKTPEEVATHPDLLIAQIMNLGTWDDWVTLEHAIPEEHLRRVLKHAEPGQFSARSWQFWHLRLHLAELDRVPALPQRSFE
;
A
#
# COMPACT_ATOMS: atom_id res chain seq x y z
N MET A 1 -23.35 -8.45 9.70
CA MET A 1 -23.17 -7.69 8.45
C MET A 1 -21.71 -7.59 8.11
N PRO A 2 -21.29 -8.09 6.98
CA PRO A 2 -19.87 -7.97 6.63
C PRO A 2 -19.49 -6.50 6.46
N PRO A 3 -18.32 -6.12 6.91
CA PRO A 3 -17.87 -4.75 6.69
C PRO A 3 -17.79 -4.46 5.20
N THR A 4 -18.39 -3.37 4.78
CA THR A 4 -18.37 -2.96 3.37
C THR A 4 -16.94 -2.76 2.85
N GLN A 5 -16.01 -2.51 3.77
CA GLN A 5 -14.60 -2.27 3.46
C GLN A 5 -13.87 -3.53 2.99
N SER A 6 -14.31 -4.73 3.38
CA SER A 6 -13.61 -5.96 3.02
C SER A 6 -13.89 -6.41 1.59
N ARG A 7 -15.04 -6.06 1.01
CA ARG A 7 -15.38 -6.46 -0.36
C ARG A 7 -14.49 -5.83 -1.42
N PRO A 8 -14.26 -4.50 -1.41
CA PRO A 8 -13.33 -3.90 -2.36
C PRO A 8 -11.91 -4.45 -2.24
N LEU A 9 -11.46 -4.68 -1.01
CA LEU A 9 -10.13 -5.22 -0.79
C LEU A 9 -10.02 -6.67 -1.26
N ALA A 10 -11.07 -7.48 -1.08
CA ALA A 10 -11.06 -8.85 -1.57
C ALA A 10 -10.94 -8.91 -3.10
N ALA A 11 -11.62 -8.02 -3.81
CA ALA A 11 -11.51 -7.93 -5.25
C ALA A 11 -10.11 -7.50 -5.70
N LEU A 12 -9.52 -6.56 -4.99
CA LEU A 12 -8.16 -6.11 -5.27
C LEU A 12 -7.13 -7.19 -4.94
N ALA A 13 -7.37 -7.97 -3.88
CA ALA A 13 -6.49 -9.07 -3.52
C ALA A 13 -6.37 -10.09 -4.66
N LYS A 14 -7.48 -10.42 -5.31
CA LYS A 14 -7.47 -11.35 -6.45
C LYS A 14 -6.64 -10.81 -7.61
N ARG A 15 -6.59 -9.51 -7.79
CA ARG A 15 -5.83 -8.87 -8.87
C ARG A 15 -4.35 -8.77 -8.55
N TYR A 16 -3.98 -8.39 -7.32
CA TYR A 16 -2.61 -8.04 -6.96
C TYR A 16 -1.86 -9.13 -6.21
N LEU A 17 -2.57 -10.06 -5.55
CA LEU A 17 -1.97 -11.16 -4.81
C LEU A 17 -2.64 -12.48 -5.19
N TRP A 18 -2.85 -12.69 -6.49
CA TRP A 18 -3.56 -13.87 -7.01
C TRP A 18 -2.88 -15.19 -6.64
N TRP A 19 -1.59 -15.16 -6.35
CA TRP A 19 -0.82 -16.36 -5.97
C TRP A 19 -0.94 -16.70 -4.48
N LYS A 20 -1.59 -15.84 -3.69
CA LYS A 20 -1.78 -16.08 -2.26
C LYS A 20 -3.20 -16.51 -1.96
N THR A 21 -3.36 -17.34 -0.92
CA THR A 21 -4.68 -17.75 -0.46
C THR A 21 -5.36 -16.59 0.28
N PRO A 22 -6.71 -16.60 0.36
CA PRO A 22 -7.41 -15.59 1.16
C PRO A 22 -6.94 -15.51 2.61
N GLU A 23 -6.58 -16.66 3.20
CA GLU A 23 -6.07 -16.70 4.58
C GLU A 23 -4.73 -15.99 4.70
N GLU A 24 -3.84 -16.19 3.73
CA GLU A 24 -2.53 -15.52 3.73
C GLU A 24 -2.69 -14.01 3.60
N VAL A 25 -3.60 -13.56 2.74
CA VAL A 25 -3.88 -12.13 2.55
C VAL A 25 -4.45 -11.53 3.84
N ALA A 26 -5.39 -12.25 4.48
CA ALA A 26 -6.01 -11.79 5.72
C ALA A 26 -5.00 -11.70 6.87
N THR A 27 -4.00 -12.60 6.89
CA THR A 27 -2.95 -12.60 7.91
C THR A 27 -1.95 -11.44 7.71
N HIS A 28 -1.75 -11.03 6.46
CA HIS A 28 -0.80 -9.96 6.13
C HIS A 28 -1.47 -8.85 5.28
N PRO A 29 -2.44 -8.13 5.86
CA PRO A 29 -3.17 -7.12 5.09
C PRO A 29 -2.29 -5.99 4.58
N ASP A 30 -1.23 -5.65 5.30
CA ASP A 30 -0.34 -4.57 4.91
C ASP A 30 0.44 -4.89 3.63
N LEU A 31 0.69 -6.16 3.36
CA LEU A 31 1.32 -6.58 2.10
C LEU A 31 0.43 -6.25 0.91
N LEU A 32 -0.86 -6.52 1.02
CA LEU A 32 -1.82 -6.16 -0.03
C LEU A 32 -1.91 -4.65 -0.20
N ILE A 33 -2.00 -3.92 0.91
CA ILE A 33 -2.10 -2.46 0.88
C ILE A 33 -0.88 -1.87 0.17
N ALA A 34 0.33 -2.30 0.55
CA ALA A 34 1.56 -1.82 -0.08
C ALA A 34 1.59 -2.14 -1.58
N GLN A 35 1.14 -3.31 -1.97
CA GLN A 35 1.11 -3.73 -3.36
C GLN A 35 0.16 -2.86 -4.19
N ILE A 36 -1.02 -2.55 -3.66
CA ILE A 36 -1.97 -1.67 -4.32
C ILE A 36 -1.41 -0.25 -4.43
N MET A 37 -0.80 0.25 -3.36
CA MET A 37 -0.19 1.58 -3.36
C MET A 37 0.91 1.69 -4.42
N ASN A 38 1.66 0.62 -4.63
CA ASN A 38 2.76 0.62 -5.59
C ASN A 38 2.30 0.41 -7.04
N LEU A 39 1.41 -0.54 -7.27
CA LEU A 39 1.05 -1.01 -8.60
C LEU A 39 -0.35 -0.62 -9.07
N GLY A 40 -1.19 -0.09 -8.17
CA GLY A 40 -2.57 0.17 -8.47
C GLY A 40 -2.79 1.28 -9.49
N THR A 41 -3.96 1.23 -10.13
CA THR A 41 -4.46 2.32 -10.95
C THR A 41 -5.03 3.41 -10.06
N TRP A 42 -5.35 4.55 -10.65
CA TRP A 42 -6.01 5.63 -9.90
C TRP A 42 -7.30 5.15 -9.23
N ASP A 43 -8.11 4.39 -9.95
CA ASP A 43 -9.37 3.85 -9.41
C ASP A 43 -9.13 2.91 -8.23
N ASP A 44 -8.09 2.09 -8.31
CA ASP A 44 -7.71 1.19 -7.22
C ASP A 44 -7.27 1.99 -5.98
N TRP A 45 -6.54 3.08 -6.19
CA TRP A 45 -6.11 3.95 -5.09
C TRP A 45 -7.29 4.66 -4.44
N VAL A 46 -8.26 5.11 -5.22
CA VAL A 46 -9.49 5.71 -4.67
C VAL A 46 -10.24 4.68 -3.83
N THR A 47 -10.39 3.46 -4.34
CA THR A 47 -11.01 2.37 -3.60
C THR A 47 -10.28 2.10 -2.30
N LEU A 48 -8.95 2.05 -2.34
CA LEU A 48 -8.12 1.82 -1.16
C LEU A 48 -8.31 2.92 -0.11
N GLU A 49 -8.31 4.18 -0.55
CA GLU A 49 -8.49 5.31 0.37
C GLU A 49 -9.87 5.34 1.01
N HIS A 50 -10.88 4.84 0.33
CA HIS A 50 -12.23 4.72 0.89
C HIS A 50 -12.34 3.56 1.88
N ALA A 51 -11.55 2.51 1.68
CA ALA A 51 -11.62 1.29 2.50
C ALA A 51 -10.71 1.34 3.72
N ILE A 52 -9.58 2.05 3.65
CA ILE A 52 -8.53 2.03 4.66
C ILE A 52 -8.30 3.45 5.19
N PRO A 53 -8.28 3.64 6.51
CA PRO A 53 -7.99 4.95 7.09
C PRO A 53 -6.62 5.47 6.68
N GLU A 54 -6.53 6.79 6.52
CA GLU A 54 -5.30 7.45 6.10
C GLU A 54 -4.12 7.14 7.03
N GLU A 55 -4.38 7.06 8.33
CA GLU A 55 -3.35 6.71 9.32
C GLU A 55 -2.77 5.32 9.08
N HIS A 56 -3.59 4.39 8.65
CA HIS A 56 -3.13 3.03 8.32
C HIS A 56 -2.22 3.06 7.09
N LEU A 57 -2.60 3.84 6.07
CA LEU A 57 -1.78 4.00 4.86
C LEU A 57 -0.43 4.62 5.20
N ARG A 58 -0.41 5.63 6.08
CA ARG A 58 0.84 6.22 6.56
C ARG A 58 1.71 5.19 7.26
N ARG A 59 1.12 4.36 8.09
CA ARG A 59 1.85 3.31 8.82
C ARG A 59 2.46 2.29 7.86
N VAL A 60 1.70 1.86 6.86
CA VAL A 60 2.21 0.94 5.84
C VAL A 60 3.42 1.54 5.14
N LEU A 61 3.35 2.82 4.79
CA LEU A 61 4.45 3.49 4.11
C LEU A 61 5.67 3.63 5.01
N LYS A 62 5.47 3.95 6.29
CA LYS A 62 6.57 4.08 7.27
C LYS A 62 7.29 2.77 7.55
N HIS A 63 6.59 1.65 7.41
CA HIS A 63 7.15 0.33 7.66
C HIS A 63 7.46 -0.43 6.36
N ALA A 64 7.57 0.30 5.25
CA ALA A 64 7.86 -0.31 3.95
C ALA A 64 9.21 -1.01 3.94
N GLU A 65 9.25 -2.16 3.29
CA GLU A 65 10.47 -2.94 3.12
C GLU A 65 11.14 -2.61 1.80
N PRO A 66 12.45 -2.87 1.68
CA PRO A 66 13.14 -2.68 0.41
C PRO A 66 12.45 -3.45 -0.72
N GLY A 67 12.26 -2.79 -1.85
CA GLY A 67 11.63 -3.39 -3.01
C GLY A 67 10.11 -3.34 -3.05
N GLN A 68 9.44 -2.89 -1.99
CA GLN A 68 7.98 -2.79 -1.99
C GLN A 68 7.45 -1.65 -2.85
N PHE A 69 8.18 -0.55 -2.97
CA PHE A 69 7.74 0.64 -3.69
C PHE A 69 8.75 1.05 -4.75
N SER A 70 8.25 1.50 -5.90
CA SER A 70 9.06 2.22 -6.87
C SER A 70 9.32 3.64 -6.35
N ALA A 71 10.33 4.31 -6.88
CA ALA A 71 10.63 5.70 -6.53
C ALA A 71 9.42 6.60 -6.78
N ARG A 72 8.71 6.36 -7.88
CA ARG A 72 7.55 7.15 -8.28
C ARG A 72 6.39 7.02 -7.30
N SER A 73 6.02 5.80 -6.95
CA SER A 73 4.92 5.56 -6.01
C SER A 73 5.29 6.00 -4.61
N TRP A 74 6.55 5.81 -4.21
CA TRP A 74 7.07 6.26 -2.92
C TRP A 74 6.91 7.77 -2.75
N GLN A 75 7.34 8.54 -3.74
CA GLN A 75 7.20 9.99 -3.72
C GLN A 75 5.72 10.41 -3.71
N PHE A 76 4.92 9.81 -4.59
CA PHE A 76 3.51 10.13 -4.68
C PHE A 76 2.79 9.99 -3.34
N TRP A 77 2.98 8.85 -2.68
CA TRP A 77 2.26 8.58 -1.43
C TRP A 77 2.76 9.43 -0.26
N HIS A 78 4.05 9.74 -0.21
CA HIS A 78 4.56 10.65 0.80
C HIS A 78 3.91 12.03 0.68
N LEU A 79 3.78 12.53 -0.53
CA LEU A 79 3.14 13.83 -0.76
C LEU A 79 1.64 13.78 -0.50
N ARG A 80 0.97 12.73 -0.97
CA ARG A 80 -0.48 12.61 -0.84
C ARG A 80 -0.92 12.44 0.61
N LEU A 81 -0.14 11.74 1.40
CA LEU A 81 -0.43 11.51 2.83
C LEU A 81 0.15 12.58 3.73
N HIS A 82 0.72 13.62 3.17
CA HIS A 82 1.32 14.75 3.91
C HIS A 82 2.41 14.29 4.90
N LEU A 83 3.18 13.29 4.52
CA LEU A 83 4.30 12.81 5.33
C LEU A 83 5.59 13.55 5.03
N ALA A 84 5.68 14.20 3.88
CA ALA A 84 6.87 14.95 3.47
C ALA A 84 6.48 16.03 2.46
N GLU A 85 7.32 17.03 2.34
CA GLU A 85 7.23 18.01 1.27
C GLU A 85 8.00 17.51 0.05
N LEU A 86 7.75 18.10 -1.10
CA LEU A 86 8.28 17.64 -2.38
C LEU A 86 9.79 17.44 -2.39
N ASP A 87 10.52 18.34 -1.76
CA ASP A 87 11.99 18.30 -1.70
C ASP A 87 12.54 17.55 -0.50
N ARG A 88 11.67 16.96 0.32
CA ARG A 88 12.04 16.29 1.58
C ARG A 88 11.54 14.87 1.70
N VAL A 89 11.18 14.26 0.58
CA VAL A 89 10.76 12.85 0.58
C VAL A 89 11.98 11.99 0.96
N PRO A 90 11.86 11.12 1.98
CA PRO A 90 12.99 10.29 2.37
C PRO A 90 13.39 9.31 1.26
N ALA A 91 14.62 8.83 1.33
CA ALA A 91 15.10 7.84 0.37
C ALA A 91 14.31 6.55 0.48
N LEU A 92 14.19 5.83 -0.63
CA LEU A 92 13.59 4.51 -0.65
C LEU A 92 14.33 3.56 0.30
N PRO A 93 13.61 2.66 0.99
CA PRO A 93 14.26 1.60 1.74
C PRO A 93 15.17 0.77 0.83
N GLN A 94 16.38 0.53 1.25
CA GLN A 94 17.36 -0.24 0.49
C GLN A 94 17.95 -1.32 1.37
N ARG A 95 18.28 -2.45 0.75
CA ARG A 95 19.00 -3.50 1.46
C ARG A 95 20.43 -3.06 1.65
N SER A 96 20.93 -3.30 2.85
CA SER A 96 22.33 -3.08 3.14
C SER A 96 23.13 -4.32 2.77
N PHE A 97 24.10 -4.16 1.90
CA PHE A 97 25.00 -5.23 1.51
C PHE A 97 26.34 -5.01 2.21
N GLU A 98 26.48 -5.62 3.35
CA GLU A 98 27.73 -5.56 4.09
C GLU A 98 28.24 -6.96 4.36
#